data_da8b9593a2b3db32f31f50216fec3b94
#
_entry.id   da8b9593a2b3db32f31f50216fec3b94
#
_cell.length_a   1.000
_cell.length_b   1.000
_cell.length_c   1.000
_cell.angle_alpha   90.00
_cell.angle_beta   90.00
_cell.angle_gamma   90.00
#
_symmetry.space_group_name_H-M   'P 1'
#
loop_
_entity.id
_entity.type
_entity.pdbx_description
1 polymer ?
#
loop_
_entity_poly.entity_id
_entity_poly.type
_entity_poly.pdbx_seq_one_letter_code
_entity_poly.pdbx_strand_id
1 'polypeptide(L)' 'MLSNKQKFELLYRTCAIATRKILVVQLRGEHYRDEARMPDYRKMYCDLFQETTYIRRMLISALLETQDKENHL' A
#
# COMPACT_ATOMS: atom_id res chain seq x y z
N MET A 1 20.34 -7.48 -13.95
CA MET A 1 19.76 -6.12 -13.90
C MET A 1 18.45 -6.09 -14.68
N LEU A 2 17.43 -5.47 -14.14
CA LEU A 2 16.15 -5.37 -14.81
C LEU A 2 16.20 -4.32 -15.94
N SER A 3 15.55 -4.62 -17.06
CA SER A 3 15.34 -3.64 -18.11
C SER A 3 14.38 -2.55 -17.67
N ASN A 4 14.35 -1.43 -18.38
CA ASN A 4 13.41 -0.36 -18.08
C ASN A 4 11.95 -0.83 -18.20
N LYS A 5 11.67 -1.71 -19.16
CA LYS A 5 10.34 -2.30 -19.30
C LYS A 5 9.98 -3.16 -18.09
N GLN A 6 10.90 -3.99 -17.62
CA GLN A 6 10.67 -4.83 -16.45
C GLN A 6 10.47 -3.99 -15.18
N LYS A 7 11.24 -2.92 -15.01
CA LYS A 7 11.08 -1.98 -13.89
C LYS A 7 9.70 -1.32 -13.93
N PHE A 8 9.31 -0.84 -15.09
CA PHE A 8 7.99 -0.23 -15.27
C PHE A 8 6.88 -1.21 -14.91
N GLU A 9 6.95 -2.44 -15.43
CA GLU A 9 5.91 -3.44 -15.19
C GLU A 9 5.83 -3.83 -13.72
N LEU A 10 6.97 -3.96 -13.04
CA LEU A 10 6.99 -4.27 -11.60
C LEU A 10 6.33 -3.16 -10.79
N LEU A 11 6.71 -1.91 -11.04
CA LEU A 11 6.12 -0.77 -10.34
C LEU A 11 4.65 -0.61 -10.68
N TYR A 12 4.28 -0.78 -11.93
CA TYR A 12 2.88 -0.69 -12.37
C TYR A 12 2.00 -1.71 -11.64
N ARG A 13 2.44 -2.98 -11.60
CA ARG A 13 1.68 -4.04 -10.92
C ARG A 13 1.60 -3.78 -9.41
N THR A 14 2.69 -3.33 -8.82
CA THR A 14 2.72 -3.02 -7.39
C THR A 14 1.75 -1.89 -7.07
N CYS A 15 1.72 -0.85 -7.89
CA CYS A 15 0.77 0.25 -7.72
C CYS A 15 -0.68 -0.22 -7.86
N ALA A 16 -0.96 -1.12 -8.81
CA ALA A 16 -2.30 -1.65 -9.00
C ALA A 16 -2.76 -2.46 -7.79
N ILE A 17 -1.88 -3.29 -7.24
CA ILE A 17 -2.18 -4.07 -6.04
C ILE A 17 -2.36 -3.14 -4.83
N ALA A 18 -1.47 -2.18 -4.67
CA ALA A 18 -1.53 -1.22 -3.57
C ALA A 18 -2.84 -0.41 -3.61
N THR A 19 -3.25 0.04 -4.79
CA THR A 19 -4.48 0.80 -4.97
C THR A 19 -5.69 -0.02 -4.54
N ARG A 20 -5.75 -1.29 -4.95
CA ARG A 20 -6.86 -2.18 -4.54
C ARG A 20 -6.87 -2.40 -3.03
N LYS A 21 -5.70 -2.63 -2.43
CA LYS A 21 -5.61 -2.82 -0.97
C LYS A 21 -6.04 -1.58 -0.22
N ILE A 22 -5.61 -0.41 -0.67
CA ILE A 22 -6.01 0.86 -0.06
C ILE A 22 -7.53 1.02 -0.11
N LEU A 23 -8.13 0.76 -1.26
CA LEU A 23 -9.57 0.88 -1.42
C LEU A 23 -10.32 -0.09 -0.50
N VAL A 24 -9.88 -1.34 -0.41
CA VAL A 24 -10.51 -2.34 0.47
C VAL A 24 -10.42 -1.92 1.92
N VAL A 25 -9.26 -1.44 2.36
CA VAL A 25 -9.05 -0.99 3.74
C VAL A 25 -9.95 0.20 4.05
N GLN A 26 -10.02 1.15 3.13
CA GLN A 26 -10.87 2.33 3.27
C GLN A 26 -12.36 1.94 3.39
N LEU A 27 -12.83 1.07 2.50
CA LEU A 27 -14.22 0.64 2.52
C LEU A 27 -14.56 -0.15 3.78
N ARG A 28 -13.67 -1.01 4.27
CA ARG A 28 -13.87 -1.71 5.53
C ARG A 28 -13.97 -0.74 6.71
N GLY A 29 -13.12 0.27 6.72
CA GLY A 29 -13.14 1.29 7.77
C GLY A 29 -14.44 2.08 7.75
N GLU A 30 -14.89 2.50 6.58
CA GLU A 30 -16.16 3.21 6.43
C GLU A 30 -17.33 2.34 6.86
N HIS A 31 -17.35 1.09 6.44
CA HIS A 31 -18.42 0.14 6.81
C HIS A 31 -18.46 -0.07 8.32
N TYR A 32 -17.33 -0.30 8.95
CA TYR A 32 -17.25 -0.46 10.40
C TYR A 32 -17.74 0.78 11.13
N ARG A 33 -17.30 1.96 10.70
CA ARG A 33 -17.72 3.23 11.32
C ARG A 33 -19.22 3.43 11.21
N ASP A 34 -19.78 3.14 10.04
CA ASP A 34 -21.20 3.40 9.76
C ASP A 34 -22.11 2.38 10.46
N GLU A 35 -21.65 1.13 10.61
CA GLU A 35 -22.43 0.06 11.25
C GLU A 35 -22.28 0.05 12.78
N ALA A 36 -21.18 0.57 13.29
CA ALA A 36 -20.91 0.52 14.72
C ALA A 36 -21.73 1.55 15.48
N ARG A 37 -22.34 1.13 16.58
CA ARG A 37 -23.11 2.02 17.47
C ARG A 37 -22.22 3.05 18.13
N MET A 38 -21.03 2.59 18.59
CA MET A 38 -20.01 3.44 19.19
C MET A 38 -18.67 3.02 18.58
N PRO A 39 -18.24 3.67 17.49
CA PRO A 39 -16.99 3.29 16.85
C PRO A 39 -15.81 3.43 17.81
N ASP A 40 -15.01 2.37 17.89
CA ASP A 40 -13.74 2.42 18.62
C ASP A 40 -12.66 2.98 17.70
N TYR A 41 -12.50 4.29 17.69
CA TYR A 41 -11.55 4.97 16.80
C TYR A 41 -10.10 4.62 17.09
N ARG A 42 -9.78 4.25 18.33
CA ARG A 42 -8.42 3.81 18.66
C ARG A 42 -8.09 2.50 17.93
N LYS A 43 -9.00 1.54 17.98
CA LYS A 43 -8.83 0.27 17.28
C LYS A 43 -8.80 0.48 15.77
N MET A 44 -9.71 1.31 15.25
CA MET A 44 -9.76 1.64 13.84
C MET A 44 -8.46 2.29 13.37
N TYR A 45 -7.91 3.21 14.15
CA TYR A 45 -6.64 3.85 13.83
C TYR A 45 -5.51 2.83 13.80
N CYS A 46 -5.43 1.95 14.79
CA CYS A 46 -4.38 0.93 14.84
C CYS A 46 -4.46 -0.02 13.64
N ASP A 47 -5.66 -0.47 13.30
CA ASP A 47 -5.87 -1.35 12.14
C ASP A 47 -5.46 -0.66 10.85
N LEU A 48 -5.88 0.59 10.67
CA LEU A 48 -5.54 1.38 9.49
C LEU A 48 -4.02 1.63 9.41
N PHE A 49 -3.40 1.92 10.54
CA PHE A 49 -1.95 2.13 10.61
C PHE A 49 -1.18 0.88 10.17
N GLN A 50 -1.59 -0.29 10.67
CA GLN A 50 -0.93 -1.55 10.30
C GLN A 50 -1.08 -1.85 8.81
N GLU A 51 -2.28 -1.71 8.27
CA GLU A 51 -2.54 -1.96 6.86
C GLU A 51 -1.78 -0.97 5.96
N THR A 52 -1.77 0.29 6.34
CA THR A 52 -1.04 1.33 5.60
C THR A 52 0.45 1.09 5.64
N THR A 53 0.98 0.65 6.79
CA THR A 53 2.39 0.30 6.93
C THR A 53 2.76 -0.86 6.02
N TYR A 54 1.92 -1.87 5.92
CA TYR A 54 2.13 -3.00 5.03
C TYR A 54 2.20 -2.55 3.57
N ILE A 55 1.26 -1.71 3.15
CA ILE A 55 1.21 -1.18 1.78
C ILE A 55 2.47 -0.35 1.49
N ARG A 56 2.89 0.47 2.45
CA ARG A 56 4.11 1.28 2.33
C ARG A 56 5.33 0.39 2.11
N ARG A 57 5.47 -0.69 2.89
CA ARG A 57 6.60 -1.62 2.75
C ARG A 57 6.61 -2.29 1.39
N MET A 58 5.45 -2.65 0.86
CA MET A 58 5.33 -3.24 -0.45
C MET A 58 5.83 -2.28 -1.54
N LEU A 59 5.43 -1.01 -1.47
CA LEU A 59 5.87 0.01 -2.42
C LEU A 59 7.37 0.29 -2.32
N ILE A 60 7.89 0.39 -1.10
CA ILE A 60 9.32 0.61 -0.88
C ILE A 60 10.13 -0.57 -1.43
N SER A 61 9.69 -1.80 -1.19
CA SER A 61 10.35 -2.99 -1.71
C SER A 61 10.45 -2.97 -3.22
N ALA A 62 9.35 -2.61 -3.91
CA ALA A 62 9.34 -2.51 -5.37
C ALA A 62 10.27 -1.40 -5.87
N LEU A 63 10.31 -0.27 -5.17
CA LEU A 63 11.22 0.82 -5.51
C LEU A 63 12.68 0.40 -5.37
N LEU A 64 13.02 -0.31 -4.30
CA LEU A 64 14.38 -0.81 -4.10
C LEU A 64 14.80 -1.82 -5.15
N GLU A 65 13.89 -2.72 -5.55
CA GLU A 65 14.17 -3.70 -6.59
C GLU A 65 14.39 -3.08 -7.96
N THR A 66 13.73 -1.95 -8.23
CA THR A 66 13.82 -1.28 -9.52
C THR A 66 14.89 -0.18 -9.54
N GLN A 67 15.49 0.12 -8.40
CA GLN A 67 16.52 1.16 -8.30
C GLN A 67 17.84 0.63 -8.85
N ASP A 68 18.43 1.33 -9.81
CA ASP A 68 19.77 1.05 -10.27
C ASP A 68 20.78 1.69 -9.32
N LYS A 69 21.86 0.96 -9.03
CA LYS A 69 22.93 1.49 -8.19
C LYS A 69 23.61 2.73 -8.79
N GLU A 70 23.53 2.89 -10.10
CA GLU A 70 24.13 3.99 -10.83
C GLU A 70 23.22 5.21 -10.93
N ASN A 71 21.93 5.05 -10.62
CA ASN A 71 20.92 6.10 -10.72
C ASN A 71 20.42 6.47 -9.34
N HIS A 72 21.30 6.96 -8.53
CA HIS A 72 20.90 7.52 -7.24
C HIS A 72 20.30 8.90 -7.45
N LEU A 73 19.04 8.96 -7.23
CA LEU A 73 18.37 10.25 -7.20
C LEU A 73 18.38 10.81 -5.80
#